data_23214bdae0efc8e479508c164a9fa32c
#
_entry.id   23214bdae0efc8e479508c164a9fa32c
#
_cell.length_a   1.000
_cell.length_b   1.000
_cell.length_c   1.000
_cell.angle_alpha   90.00
_cell.angle_beta   90.00
_cell.angle_gamma   90.00
#
_symmetry.space_group_name_H-M   'P 1'
#
loop_
_entity.id
_entity.type
_entity.pdbx_description
1 polymer ?
#
loop_
_entity_poly.entity_id
_entity_poly.type
_entity_poly.pdbx_seq_one_letter_code
_entity_poly.pdbx_strand_id
1 'polypeptide(L)'
;MKILKLLFALTAVFTVFMACEDETVTNYALQDISAPQNVTANFSIAQDDTGMLTITPAGEGASTFTINWGDEQQSEVTIDAGQSASTVFEEGEYLVRVTATGATGLTSEYSQLVTISFRAPENLVISVNQSASNPANVSVSAEADFATLFDVYFGEEENEEPMQLMPGGSISYEYQELGN
;
A
#
# COMPACT_ATOMS: atom_id res chain seq x y z
N MET A 1 58.80 65.08 15.39
CA MET A 1 58.60 64.03 14.38
C MET A 1 58.33 62.63 14.95
N LYS A 2 58.91 62.21 16.06
CA LYS A 2 58.72 60.90 16.65
C LYS A 2 57.28 60.68 17.24
N ILE A 3 56.78 61.76 17.94
CA ILE A 3 55.44 61.70 18.57
C ILE A 3 54.30 61.64 17.52
N LEU A 4 54.46 62.35 16.39
CA LEU A 4 53.48 62.35 15.32
C LEU A 4 53.38 60.97 14.64
N LYS A 5 54.51 60.24 14.50
CA LYS A 5 54.53 58.90 13.99
C LYS A 5 53.93 57.91 14.97
N LEU A 6 54.07 58.10 16.27
CA LEU A 6 53.47 57.26 17.30
C LEU A 6 51.94 57.43 17.35
N LEU A 7 51.50 58.73 17.24
CA LEU A 7 50.04 58.97 17.14
C LEU A 7 49.40 58.38 15.92
N PHE A 8 50.09 58.42 14.77
CA PHE A 8 49.59 57.82 13.53
C PHE A 8 49.56 56.26 13.59
N ALA A 9 50.52 55.61 14.26
CA ALA A 9 50.55 54.19 14.49
C ALA A 9 49.46 53.78 15.49
N LEU A 10 49.16 54.60 16.50
CA LEU A 10 48.14 54.30 17.48
C LEU A 10 46.71 54.38 16.89
N THR A 11 46.47 55.36 16.00
CA THR A 11 45.20 55.52 15.30
C THR A 11 45.00 54.40 14.27
N ALA A 12 46.04 53.90 13.57
CA ALA A 12 45.99 52.82 12.65
C ALA A 12 45.68 51.48 13.36
N VAL A 13 46.20 51.30 14.59
CA VAL A 13 45.84 50.05 15.37
C VAL A 13 44.39 50.10 15.88
N PHE A 14 43.88 51.28 16.23
CA PHE A 14 42.52 51.44 16.72
C PHE A 14 41.48 51.24 15.64
N THR A 15 41.79 51.57 14.38
CA THR A 15 40.83 51.26 13.25
C THR A 15 40.73 49.80 12.86
N VAL A 16 41.74 48.99 13.20
CA VAL A 16 41.70 47.55 12.91
C VAL A 16 40.77 46.78 13.89
N PHE A 17 40.52 47.33 15.08
CA PHE A 17 39.64 46.70 16.06
C PHE A 17 38.15 47.05 15.87
N MET A 18 37.79 47.99 14.99
CA MET A 18 36.39 48.30 14.70
C MET A 18 35.84 47.63 13.46
N ALA A 19 36.60 46.75 12.80
CA ALA A 19 36.15 45.97 11.65
C ALA A 19 35.63 44.56 12.04
N CYS A 20 35.22 44.38 13.29
CA CYS A 20 34.33 43.29 13.61
C CYS A 20 32.90 43.84 13.47
N GLU A 21 32.41 43.93 12.24
CA GLU A 21 30.97 43.93 12.05
C GLU A 21 30.49 42.66 12.69
N ASP A 22 29.65 42.76 13.71
CA ASP A 22 28.73 41.71 14.08
C ASP A 22 28.05 41.29 12.79
N GLU A 23 28.48 40.16 12.19
CA GLU A 23 27.59 39.43 11.37
C GLU A 23 26.38 39.20 12.27
N THR A 24 25.36 40.00 12.08
CA THR A 24 24.04 39.64 12.53
C THR A 24 23.82 38.24 11.93
N VAL A 25 24.12 37.23 12.76
CA VAL A 25 23.59 35.91 12.53
C VAL A 25 22.09 36.16 12.39
N THR A 26 21.65 36.37 11.15
CA THR A 26 20.24 36.28 10.85
C THR A 26 19.90 34.90 11.35
N ASN A 27 19.37 34.84 12.57
CA ASN A 27 18.61 33.71 13.00
C ASN A 27 17.57 33.55 11.90
N TYR A 28 17.84 32.68 10.93
CA TYR A 28 16.81 32.06 10.18
C TYR A 28 16.04 31.25 11.22
N ALA A 29 15.28 31.99 12.05
CA ALA A 29 14.28 31.38 12.86
C ALA A 29 13.47 30.57 11.85
N LEU A 30 13.51 29.27 11.99
CA LEU A 30 12.58 28.35 11.36
C LEU A 30 11.17 28.70 11.88
N GLN A 31 10.75 29.95 11.64
CA GLN A 31 9.55 30.55 12.26
C GLN A 31 8.27 30.05 11.62
N ASP A 32 8.34 29.27 10.54
CA ASP A 32 7.17 28.72 9.86
C ASP A 32 7.31 27.23 9.58
N ILE A 33 7.85 26.47 10.54
CA ILE A 33 7.77 25.04 10.45
C ILE A 33 6.34 24.66 10.81
N SER A 34 5.54 24.42 9.82
CA SER A 34 4.19 23.88 9.95
C SER A 34 4.19 22.37 9.74
N ALA A 35 3.20 21.71 10.30
CA ALA A 35 2.86 20.34 9.92
C ALA A 35 2.57 20.28 8.41
N PRO A 36 2.74 19.11 7.76
CA PRO A 36 2.36 18.92 6.38
C PRO A 36 0.94 19.44 6.10
N GLN A 37 0.74 20.08 4.96
CA GLN A 37 -0.55 20.65 4.56
C GLN A 37 -1.08 19.95 3.32
N ASN A 38 -2.39 20.10 3.05
CA ASN A 38 -3.04 19.55 1.88
C ASN A 38 -2.79 18.05 1.71
N VAL A 39 -2.79 17.31 2.84
CA VAL A 39 -2.59 15.86 2.82
C VAL A 39 -3.77 15.19 2.14
N THR A 40 -3.48 14.42 1.10
CA THR A 40 -4.42 13.65 0.30
C THR A 40 -3.83 12.29 -0.07
N ALA A 41 -4.64 11.39 -0.61
CA ALA A 41 -4.16 10.15 -1.19
C ALA A 41 -5.00 9.77 -2.40
N ASN A 42 -4.35 9.20 -3.41
CA ASN A 42 -5.03 8.54 -4.52
C ASN A 42 -5.14 7.06 -4.20
N PHE A 43 -6.35 6.49 -4.35
CA PHE A 43 -6.67 5.09 -4.12
C PHE A 43 -6.98 4.44 -5.46
N SER A 44 -6.26 3.39 -5.82
CA SER A 44 -6.47 2.61 -7.03
C SER A 44 -6.71 1.15 -6.66
N ILE A 45 -7.93 0.66 -6.92
CA ILE A 45 -8.31 -0.74 -6.73
C ILE A 45 -8.15 -1.45 -8.08
N ALA A 46 -7.43 -2.57 -8.09
CA ALA A 46 -7.31 -3.41 -9.29
C ALA A 46 -8.70 -3.94 -9.70
N GLN A 47 -8.96 -3.97 -11.01
CA GLN A 47 -10.26 -4.41 -11.56
C GLN A 47 -10.23 -5.89 -11.99
N ASP A 48 -9.39 -6.69 -11.32
CA ASP A 48 -9.15 -8.09 -11.62
C ASP A 48 -9.62 -9.04 -10.49
N ASP A 49 -10.42 -8.50 -9.56
CA ASP A 49 -10.96 -9.19 -8.39
C ASP A 49 -9.87 -9.80 -7.45
N THR A 50 -8.65 -9.27 -7.51
CA THR A 50 -7.57 -9.65 -6.59
C THR A 50 -7.65 -8.95 -5.23
N GLY A 51 -8.46 -7.88 -5.13
CA GLY A 51 -8.51 -7.04 -3.93
C GLY A 51 -7.29 -6.14 -3.75
N MET A 52 -6.41 -6.04 -4.76
CA MET A 52 -5.22 -5.20 -4.66
C MET A 52 -5.59 -3.72 -4.63
N LEU A 53 -5.24 -3.07 -3.53
CA LEU A 53 -5.34 -1.62 -3.34
C LEU A 53 -3.95 -1.01 -3.38
N THR A 54 -3.77 -0.01 -4.24
CA THR A 54 -2.57 0.83 -4.29
C THR A 54 -2.91 2.23 -3.80
N ILE A 55 -2.10 2.76 -2.88
CA ILE A 55 -2.24 4.10 -2.32
C ILE A 55 -1.03 4.93 -2.69
N THR A 56 -1.29 6.11 -3.25
CA THR A 56 -0.27 7.12 -3.57
C THR A 56 -0.59 8.38 -2.78
N PRO A 57 0.05 8.61 -1.63
CA PRO A 57 -0.17 9.79 -0.81
C PRO A 57 0.54 11.01 -1.37
N ALA A 58 0.00 12.19 -1.06
CA ALA A 58 0.59 13.49 -1.35
C ALA A 58 0.33 14.47 -0.22
N GLY A 59 1.25 15.42 -0.02
CA GLY A 59 1.11 16.48 0.99
C GLY A 59 2.28 17.46 0.91
N GLU A 60 1.98 18.73 1.06
CA GLU A 60 2.98 19.78 1.05
C GLU A 60 3.80 19.75 2.35
N GLY A 61 5.13 19.74 2.23
CA GLY A 61 6.03 19.69 3.38
C GLY A 61 6.18 18.31 4.02
N ALA A 62 5.57 17.26 3.44
CA ALA A 62 5.76 15.89 3.89
C ALA A 62 7.10 15.33 3.40
N SER A 63 7.81 14.62 4.26
CA SER A 63 9.01 13.84 3.95
C SER A 63 8.68 12.36 3.80
N THR A 64 7.80 11.85 4.68
CA THR A 64 7.35 10.45 4.69
C THR A 64 5.86 10.37 4.95
N PHE A 65 5.28 9.24 4.56
CA PHE A 65 3.89 8.89 4.83
C PHE A 65 3.81 7.53 5.50
N THR A 66 3.09 7.44 6.61
CA THR A 66 2.73 6.17 7.24
C THR A 66 1.29 5.85 6.89
N ILE A 67 1.06 4.68 6.31
CA ILE A 67 -0.24 4.19 5.89
C ILE A 67 -0.69 3.12 6.87
N ASN A 68 -1.80 3.37 7.57
CA ASN A 68 -2.56 2.39 8.31
C ASN A 68 -3.73 1.94 7.41
N TRP A 69 -3.76 0.66 7.11
CA TRP A 69 -4.67 0.10 6.12
C TRP A 69 -6.13 -0.05 6.62
N GLY A 70 -6.35 0.13 7.93
CA GLY A 70 -7.68 -0.07 8.53
C GLY A 70 -8.07 -1.54 8.71
N ASP A 71 -7.13 -2.44 8.52
CA ASP A 71 -7.25 -3.88 8.75
C ASP A 71 -6.24 -4.29 9.83
N GLU A 72 -6.71 -4.99 10.88
CA GLU A 72 -5.86 -5.45 11.99
C GLU A 72 -4.83 -6.50 11.56
N GLN A 73 -5.05 -7.19 10.45
CA GLN A 73 -4.14 -8.19 9.90
C GLN A 73 -3.02 -7.58 9.06
N GLN A 74 -3.16 -6.32 8.66
CA GLN A 74 -2.19 -5.59 7.85
C GLN A 74 -1.30 -4.70 8.72
N SER A 75 0.01 -4.87 8.59
CA SER A 75 0.98 -3.99 9.25
C SER A 75 0.99 -2.61 8.60
N GLU A 76 1.15 -1.56 9.40
CA GLU A 76 1.41 -0.22 8.87
C GLU A 76 2.67 -0.20 8.02
N VAL A 77 2.67 0.61 6.98
CA VAL A 77 3.82 0.81 6.10
C VAL A 77 4.20 2.28 6.05
N THR A 78 5.51 2.56 6.14
CA THR A 78 6.05 3.92 5.97
C THR A 78 6.82 3.98 4.65
N ILE A 79 6.51 4.99 3.86
CA ILE A 79 7.10 5.25 2.54
C ILE A 79 7.59 6.69 2.43
N ASP A 80 8.55 6.94 1.57
CA ASP A 80 9.02 8.29 1.27
C ASP A 80 8.02 9.05 0.40
N ALA A 81 8.08 10.37 0.44
CA ALA A 81 7.28 11.23 -0.42
C ALA A 81 7.50 10.90 -1.91
N GLY A 82 6.41 10.76 -2.66
CA GLY A 82 6.41 10.37 -4.06
C GLY A 82 6.41 8.87 -4.32
N GLN A 83 6.42 8.03 -3.29
CA GLN A 83 6.27 6.58 -3.39
C GLN A 83 4.80 6.16 -3.23
N SER A 84 4.51 4.93 -3.64
CA SER A 84 3.21 4.28 -3.45
C SER A 84 3.40 2.99 -2.67
N ALA A 85 2.35 2.56 -1.97
CA ALA A 85 2.30 1.26 -1.33
C ALA A 85 1.06 0.50 -1.78
N SER A 86 1.14 -0.84 -1.79
CA SER A 86 0.04 -1.71 -2.19
C SER A 86 -0.09 -2.86 -1.20
N THR A 87 -1.33 -3.29 -0.99
CA THR A 87 -1.65 -4.53 -0.26
C THR A 87 -2.91 -5.16 -0.85
N VAL A 88 -3.19 -6.41 -0.47
CA VAL A 88 -4.37 -7.15 -0.92
C VAL A 88 -5.37 -7.21 0.23
N PHE A 89 -6.65 -6.98 -0.07
CA PHE A 89 -7.75 -7.02 0.86
C PHE A 89 -8.77 -8.09 0.45
N GLU A 90 -9.47 -8.60 1.41
CA GLU A 90 -10.72 -9.31 1.20
C GLU A 90 -11.87 -8.33 0.92
N GLU A 91 -13.06 -8.84 0.60
CA GLU A 91 -14.23 -7.99 0.49
C GLU A 91 -14.56 -7.34 1.84
N GLY A 92 -14.81 -6.04 1.82
CA GLY A 92 -15.12 -5.31 3.04
C GLY A 92 -14.99 -3.80 2.90
N GLU A 93 -15.17 -3.14 4.03
CA GLU A 93 -14.99 -1.69 4.19
C GLU A 93 -13.82 -1.43 5.13
N TYR A 94 -12.87 -0.63 4.69
CA TYR A 94 -11.62 -0.35 5.38
C TYR A 94 -11.43 1.16 5.56
N LEU A 95 -11.28 1.61 6.81
CA LEU A 95 -10.94 3.00 7.09
C LEU A 95 -9.44 3.19 7.01
N VAL A 96 -8.95 3.48 5.82
CA VAL A 96 -7.53 3.76 5.59
C VAL A 96 -7.17 5.13 6.16
N ARG A 97 -6.05 5.20 6.90
CA ARG A 97 -5.49 6.43 7.43
C ARG A 97 -4.07 6.64 6.89
N VAL A 98 -3.80 7.85 6.44
CA VAL A 98 -2.49 8.29 5.97
C VAL A 98 -1.98 9.39 6.88
N THR A 99 -0.86 9.16 7.54
CA THR A 99 -0.17 10.14 8.39
C THR A 99 1.04 10.68 7.64
N ALA A 100 0.98 11.94 7.26
CA ALA A 100 2.11 12.65 6.66
C ALA A 100 3.03 13.19 7.76
N THR A 101 4.33 12.98 7.65
CA THR A 101 5.34 13.46 8.59
C THR A 101 6.30 14.40 7.87
N GLY A 102 6.44 15.63 8.38
CA GLY A 102 7.40 16.62 7.90
C GLY A 102 8.81 16.38 8.42
N ALA A 103 9.80 17.10 7.88
CA ALA A 103 11.21 16.99 8.25
C ALA A 103 11.49 17.26 9.74
N THR A 104 10.61 17.94 10.45
CA THR A 104 10.72 18.26 11.87
C THR A 104 9.94 17.31 12.79
N GLY A 105 9.31 16.29 12.22
CA GLY A 105 8.50 15.33 12.95
C GLY A 105 7.05 15.77 13.23
N LEU A 106 6.64 16.96 12.77
CA LEU A 106 5.24 17.36 12.81
C LEU A 106 4.42 16.55 11.82
N THR A 107 3.20 16.20 12.19
CA THR A 107 2.34 15.30 11.43
C THR A 107 1.00 15.93 11.08
N SER A 108 0.40 15.46 9.99
CA SER A 108 -0.99 15.69 9.62
C SER A 108 -1.60 14.41 9.08
N GLU A 109 -2.89 14.22 9.25
CA GLU A 109 -3.60 12.99 8.88
C GLU A 109 -4.65 13.25 7.81
N TYR A 110 -4.84 12.23 6.99
CA TYR A 110 -5.95 12.08 6.05
C TYR A 110 -6.53 10.68 6.21
N SER A 111 -7.85 10.53 6.17
CA SER A 111 -8.49 9.23 6.24
C SER A 111 -9.64 9.13 5.23
N GLN A 112 -9.81 7.93 4.69
CA GLN A 112 -10.87 7.63 3.73
C GLN A 112 -11.39 6.21 3.94
N LEU A 113 -12.71 6.06 3.88
CA LEU A 113 -13.35 4.76 3.81
C LEU A 113 -13.19 4.22 2.39
N VAL A 114 -12.65 3.02 2.27
CA VAL A 114 -12.46 2.29 1.02
C VAL A 114 -13.30 1.03 1.06
N THR A 115 -14.11 0.80 0.02
CA THR A 115 -14.90 -0.42 -0.12
C THR A 115 -14.25 -1.31 -1.17
N ILE A 116 -13.91 -2.53 -0.80
CA ILE A 116 -13.44 -3.59 -1.70
C ILE A 116 -14.61 -4.54 -1.94
N SER A 117 -14.96 -4.75 -3.20
CA SER A 117 -16.01 -5.68 -3.61
C SER A 117 -15.57 -6.45 -4.84
N PHE A 118 -15.87 -7.75 -4.86
CA PHE A 118 -15.56 -8.63 -5.97
C PHE A 118 -16.82 -8.89 -6.79
N ARG A 119 -16.62 -9.19 -8.08
CA ARG A 119 -17.69 -9.60 -8.95
C ARG A 119 -18.04 -11.06 -8.66
N ALA A 120 -19.31 -11.35 -8.50
CA ALA A 120 -19.76 -12.74 -8.37
C ALA A 120 -19.40 -13.53 -9.65
N PRO A 121 -19.01 -14.82 -9.51
CA PRO A 121 -18.82 -15.67 -10.67
C PRO A 121 -20.08 -15.76 -11.52
N GLU A 122 -19.92 -15.63 -12.85
CA GLU A 122 -21.00 -15.69 -13.83
C GLU A 122 -20.68 -16.70 -14.93
N ASN A 123 -21.69 -17.10 -15.72
CA ASN A 123 -21.53 -17.93 -16.90
C ASN A 123 -20.84 -19.29 -16.61
N LEU A 124 -21.16 -19.92 -15.47
CA LEU A 124 -20.60 -21.23 -15.11
C LEU A 124 -20.86 -22.29 -16.16
N VAL A 125 -19.79 -22.87 -16.68
CA VAL A 125 -19.81 -24.02 -17.60
C VAL A 125 -19.07 -25.19 -16.96
N ILE A 126 -19.75 -26.30 -16.80
CA ILE A 126 -19.18 -27.53 -16.26
C ILE A 126 -19.14 -28.59 -17.36
N SER A 127 -17.99 -29.24 -17.54
CA SER A 127 -17.84 -30.38 -18.41
C SER A 127 -17.47 -31.63 -17.61
N VAL A 128 -18.26 -32.68 -17.75
CA VAL A 128 -18.04 -33.97 -17.09
C VAL A 128 -17.77 -35.01 -18.15
N ASN A 129 -16.62 -35.67 -18.08
CA ASN A 129 -16.24 -36.74 -19.00
C ASN A 129 -16.01 -38.04 -18.23
N GLN A 130 -16.73 -39.07 -18.64
CA GLN A 130 -16.57 -40.44 -18.13
C GLN A 130 -15.60 -41.22 -19.01
N SER A 131 -14.65 -41.94 -18.41
CA SER A 131 -13.72 -42.75 -19.16
C SER A 131 -14.41 -43.94 -19.84
N ALA A 132 -14.21 -44.10 -21.16
CA ALA A 132 -14.78 -45.24 -21.90
C ALA A 132 -14.17 -46.60 -21.49
N SER A 133 -12.96 -46.60 -20.94
CA SER A 133 -12.25 -47.81 -20.51
C SER A 133 -12.50 -48.17 -19.03
N ASN A 134 -12.85 -47.20 -18.22
CA ASN A 134 -13.19 -47.37 -16.80
C ASN A 134 -14.33 -46.42 -16.44
N PRO A 135 -15.59 -46.86 -16.49
CA PRO A 135 -16.76 -46.00 -16.20
C PRO A 135 -16.78 -45.40 -14.79
N ALA A 136 -16.04 -46.01 -13.83
CA ALA A 136 -15.89 -45.43 -12.49
C ALA A 136 -15.02 -44.16 -12.46
N ASN A 137 -14.20 -43.93 -13.50
CA ASN A 137 -13.34 -42.79 -13.58
C ASN A 137 -14.03 -41.64 -14.33
N VAL A 138 -14.19 -40.53 -13.63
CA VAL A 138 -14.83 -39.31 -14.12
C VAL A 138 -13.85 -38.16 -14.05
N SER A 139 -13.80 -37.34 -15.07
CA SER A 139 -13.01 -36.10 -15.13
C SER A 139 -13.96 -34.91 -15.21
N VAL A 140 -13.73 -33.92 -14.37
CA VAL A 140 -14.49 -32.67 -14.29
C VAL A 140 -13.60 -31.49 -14.62
N SER A 141 -14.09 -30.62 -15.47
CA SER A 141 -13.54 -29.29 -15.70
C SER A 141 -14.64 -28.23 -15.55
N ALA A 142 -14.28 -27.06 -15.04
CA ALA A 142 -15.21 -25.96 -14.86
C ALA A 142 -14.55 -24.63 -15.30
N GLU A 143 -15.38 -23.78 -15.90
CA GLU A 143 -15.03 -22.43 -16.29
C GLU A 143 -16.16 -21.49 -15.87
N ALA A 144 -15.82 -20.31 -15.39
CA ALA A 144 -16.74 -19.21 -15.14
C ALA A 144 -16.00 -17.88 -15.23
N ASP A 145 -16.71 -16.84 -15.65
CA ASP A 145 -16.18 -15.49 -15.58
C ASP A 145 -16.03 -15.10 -14.10
N PHE A 146 -14.93 -14.43 -13.77
CA PHE A 146 -14.60 -13.92 -12.42
C PHE A 146 -14.42 -15.01 -11.34
N ALA A 147 -14.38 -16.28 -11.68
CA ALA A 147 -14.07 -17.36 -10.74
C ALA A 147 -12.55 -17.49 -10.57
N THR A 148 -12.10 -17.62 -9.32
CA THR A 148 -10.69 -17.86 -8.98
C THR A 148 -10.45 -19.32 -8.58
N LEU A 149 -11.50 -20.01 -8.13
CA LEU A 149 -11.45 -21.38 -7.64
C LEU A 149 -12.83 -22.02 -7.71
N PHE A 150 -12.88 -23.34 -7.91
CA PHE A 150 -14.09 -24.16 -7.77
C PHE A 150 -13.86 -25.23 -6.72
N ASP A 151 -14.81 -25.41 -5.84
CA ASP A 151 -14.89 -26.54 -4.92
C ASP A 151 -15.82 -27.62 -5.54
N VAL A 152 -15.24 -28.78 -5.83
CA VAL A 152 -15.96 -29.88 -6.50
C VAL A 152 -16.20 -31.00 -5.52
N TYR A 153 -17.47 -31.39 -5.35
CA TYR A 153 -17.94 -32.50 -4.53
C TYR A 153 -18.39 -33.63 -5.44
N PHE A 154 -17.88 -34.84 -5.22
CA PHE A 154 -18.21 -36.00 -6.01
C PHE A 154 -19.39 -36.82 -5.45
N GLY A 155 -19.78 -36.54 -4.20
CA GLY A 155 -21.03 -37.04 -3.60
C GLY A 155 -20.97 -38.48 -3.12
N GLU A 156 -19.79 -39.06 -2.87
CA GLU A 156 -19.68 -40.42 -2.31
C GLU A 156 -19.90 -40.47 -0.78
N GLU A 157 -19.55 -39.39 -0.07
CA GLU A 157 -19.65 -39.31 1.38
C GLU A 157 -20.49 -38.11 1.82
N GLU A 158 -21.22 -38.24 2.95
CA GLU A 158 -22.12 -37.19 3.47
C GLU A 158 -21.35 -35.95 3.94
N ASN A 159 -20.07 -36.09 4.33
CA ASN A 159 -19.20 -35.03 4.77
C ASN A 159 -17.90 -35.00 3.95
N GLU A 160 -18.03 -35.05 2.63
CA GLU A 160 -16.91 -35.03 1.71
C GLU A 160 -16.17 -33.68 1.76
N GLU A 161 -14.84 -33.72 1.85
CA GLU A 161 -14.00 -32.54 1.62
C GLU A 161 -13.92 -32.25 0.11
N PRO A 162 -14.12 -30.99 -0.33
CA PRO A 162 -14.12 -30.67 -1.74
C PRO A 162 -12.73 -30.81 -2.37
N MET A 163 -12.66 -31.22 -3.60
CA MET A 163 -11.47 -31.12 -4.42
C MET A 163 -11.43 -29.76 -5.10
N GLN A 164 -10.31 -29.04 -4.93
CA GLN A 164 -10.13 -27.71 -5.49
C GLN A 164 -9.72 -27.77 -6.97
N LEU A 165 -10.40 -27.00 -7.81
CA LEU A 165 -10.17 -26.92 -9.25
C LEU A 165 -9.96 -25.45 -9.65
N MET A 166 -8.82 -25.17 -10.26
CA MET A 166 -8.55 -23.85 -10.86
C MET A 166 -9.30 -23.70 -12.20
N PRO A 167 -9.73 -22.48 -12.57
CA PRO A 167 -10.31 -22.22 -13.88
C PRO A 167 -9.41 -22.72 -15.04
N GLY A 168 -10.01 -23.40 -16.02
CA GLY A 168 -9.29 -24.01 -17.13
C GLY A 168 -8.53 -25.30 -16.80
N GLY A 169 -8.57 -25.73 -15.53
CA GLY A 169 -8.01 -27.02 -15.09
C GLY A 169 -8.99 -28.18 -15.25
N SER A 170 -8.55 -29.35 -14.83
CA SER A 170 -9.34 -30.58 -14.80
C SER A 170 -8.91 -31.44 -13.62
N ILE A 171 -9.87 -32.05 -12.93
CA ILE A 171 -9.64 -33.05 -11.88
C ILE A 171 -10.31 -34.36 -12.24
N SER A 172 -9.73 -35.44 -11.77
CA SER A 172 -10.29 -36.79 -12.00
C SER A 172 -10.58 -37.48 -10.67
N TYR A 173 -11.66 -38.19 -10.63
CA TYR A 173 -12.12 -38.93 -9.48
C TYR A 173 -12.54 -40.35 -9.90
N GLU A 174 -12.24 -41.37 -9.08
CA GLU A 174 -12.63 -42.75 -9.33
C GLU A 174 -13.62 -43.19 -8.24
N TYR A 175 -14.88 -43.41 -8.64
CA TYR A 175 -15.94 -43.89 -7.77
C TYR A 175 -15.67 -45.30 -7.31
N GLN A 176 -15.90 -45.60 -6.02
CA GLN A 176 -15.71 -46.92 -5.45
C GLN A 176 -16.84 -47.89 -5.88
N GLU A 177 -18.05 -47.36 -6.04
CA GLU A 177 -19.21 -48.09 -6.48
C GLU A 177 -19.88 -47.39 -7.67
N LEU A 178 -20.22 -48.17 -8.70
CA LEU A 178 -21.05 -47.65 -9.79
C LEU A 178 -22.50 -47.63 -9.29
N GLY A 179 -23.08 -46.42 -9.22
CA GLY A 179 -24.50 -46.26 -8.87
C GLY A 179 -25.42 -47.01 -9.83
N ASN A 180 -26.52 -47.55 -9.31
CA ASN A 180 -27.56 -48.24 -10.06
C ASN A 180 -28.53 -47.25 -10.72
#